data_6b6c87843cef0d800a1ceb0f02e81a07
#
_entry.id   6b6c87843cef0d800a1ceb0f02e81a07
#
_cell.length_a   1.000
_cell.length_b   1.000
_cell.length_c   1.000
_cell.angle_alpha   90.00
_cell.angle_beta   90.00
_cell.angle_gamma   90.00
#
_symmetry.space_group_name_H-M   'P 1'
#
loop_
_entity.id
_entity.type
_entity.pdbx_description
1 polymer ?
#
loop_
_entity_poly.entity_id
_entity_poly.type
_entity_poly.pdbx_seq_one_letter_code
_entity_poly.pdbx_strand_id
1 'polypeptide(L)'
;MVAVQQQVQAAIDEFVASGADDGLQVAVLHEGRVVVDAVAGTADADDVKRVDPSTLFFAASTGKGVATSVAHVLVERGDLSYDQRVADVWPEFGAHGKDGVTLRDVLVHTAGVPGLWPDITPGDLGDWDRVCAFIADQPPWWPPGTRTGYHALTFGFVLGELVRRATGRTLAAVLREEIAAPLGIADELHFGVPAQLLVRVARQGPDGAAPPPPEPGSPLDRAIPSGVQPTAAFANCPDVLRADVPSQGTMSARAVARMYAALLGHIDGIELVSPDRLATMATPTVSGTDQVVGIPTTSALGYSPARPGGVESRPGSTFGMIGSNGSAAYADIDSGVAVAVMRNRIVGDMSAVAAIDRIIADSLG
;
A
#
# COMPACT_ATOMS: atom_id res chain seq x y z
N MET A 1 -0.09 -19.66 -20.46
CA MET A 1 0.22 -19.81 -19.01
C MET A 1 1.67 -20.23 -18.77
N VAL A 2 2.18 -21.35 -19.31
CA VAL A 2 3.58 -21.74 -19.07
C VAL A 2 4.58 -20.69 -19.56
N ALA A 3 4.31 -20.03 -20.68
CA ALA A 3 5.23 -19.03 -21.26
C ALA A 3 5.36 -17.77 -20.38
N VAL A 4 4.26 -17.20 -19.86
CA VAL A 4 4.33 -16.01 -19.02
C VAL A 4 5.04 -16.27 -17.69
N GLN A 5 4.79 -17.42 -17.05
CA GLN A 5 5.52 -17.83 -15.84
C GLN A 5 7.03 -17.90 -16.10
N GLN A 6 7.45 -18.52 -17.23
CA GLN A 6 8.87 -18.63 -17.57
C GLN A 6 9.52 -17.29 -17.90
N GLN A 7 8.80 -16.39 -18.60
CA GLN A 7 9.31 -15.05 -18.93
C GLN A 7 9.48 -14.19 -17.66
N VAL A 8 8.50 -14.21 -16.74
CA VAL A 8 8.60 -13.48 -15.47
C VAL A 8 9.70 -14.06 -14.61
N GLN A 9 9.82 -15.42 -14.51
CA GLN A 9 10.89 -16.04 -13.74
C GLN A 9 12.27 -15.63 -14.30
N ALA A 10 12.46 -15.70 -15.61
CA ALA A 10 13.72 -15.30 -16.24
C ALA A 10 14.06 -13.82 -15.97
N ALA A 11 13.05 -12.94 -16.02
CA ALA A 11 13.25 -11.52 -15.75
C ALA A 11 13.69 -11.27 -14.29
N ILE A 12 13.04 -11.88 -13.29
CA ILE A 12 13.43 -11.68 -11.88
C ILE A 12 14.77 -12.35 -11.56
N ASP A 13 15.09 -13.46 -12.20
CA ASP A 13 16.42 -14.10 -12.06
C ASP A 13 17.53 -13.18 -12.60
N GLU A 14 17.30 -12.45 -13.70
CA GLU A 14 18.23 -11.47 -14.25
C GLU A 14 18.42 -10.27 -13.34
N PHE A 15 17.34 -9.72 -12.74
CA PHE A 15 17.43 -8.63 -11.76
C PHE A 15 18.29 -9.02 -10.56
N VAL A 16 18.15 -10.25 -10.07
CA VAL A 16 18.97 -10.77 -8.97
C VAL A 16 20.41 -11.03 -9.42
N ALA A 17 20.61 -11.65 -10.57
CA ALA A 17 21.94 -11.97 -11.09
C ALA A 17 22.78 -10.73 -11.41
N SER A 18 22.15 -9.64 -11.86
CA SER A 18 22.80 -8.36 -12.10
C SER A 18 23.10 -7.56 -10.82
N GLY A 19 22.55 -7.98 -9.67
CA GLY A 19 22.64 -7.25 -8.41
C GLY A 19 21.73 -6.01 -8.33
N ALA A 20 20.78 -5.89 -9.25
CA ALA A 20 19.76 -4.82 -9.20
C ALA A 20 18.76 -5.06 -8.07
N ASP A 21 18.51 -6.32 -7.72
CA ASP A 21 17.70 -6.76 -6.58
C ASP A 21 18.39 -7.83 -5.75
N ASP A 22 18.05 -7.91 -4.47
CA ASP A 22 18.52 -8.97 -3.56
C ASP A 22 17.55 -10.15 -3.57
N GLY A 23 16.24 -9.86 -3.50
CA GLY A 23 15.17 -10.84 -3.54
C GLY A 23 13.86 -10.26 -4.08
N LEU A 24 13.19 -11.05 -4.88
CA LEU A 24 11.94 -10.70 -5.56
C LEU A 24 10.91 -11.80 -5.40
N GLN A 25 9.65 -11.38 -5.30
CA GLN A 25 8.48 -12.24 -5.35
C GLN A 25 7.44 -11.61 -6.26
N VAL A 26 6.94 -12.35 -7.23
CA VAL A 26 5.93 -11.91 -8.21
C VAL A 26 4.79 -12.89 -8.24
N ALA A 27 3.57 -12.38 -8.10
CA ALA A 27 2.37 -13.16 -8.29
C ALA A 27 1.42 -12.46 -9.28
N VAL A 28 0.87 -13.24 -10.20
CA VAL A 28 -0.14 -12.76 -11.15
C VAL A 28 -1.31 -13.74 -11.17
N LEU A 29 -2.50 -13.19 -10.97
CA LEU A 29 -3.73 -13.90 -11.24
C LEU A 29 -4.39 -13.30 -12.49
N HIS A 30 -4.89 -14.14 -13.37
CA HIS A 30 -5.69 -13.76 -14.53
C HIS A 30 -7.02 -14.48 -14.43
N GLU A 31 -8.12 -13.73 -14.40
CA GLU A 31 -9.47 -14.26 -14.18
C GLU A 31 -9.52 -15.23 -12.96
N GLY A 32 -8.89 -14.83 -11.86
CA GLY A 32 -8.84 -15.59 -10.61
C GLY A 32 -7.89 -16.80 -10.58
N ARG A 33 -7.27 -17.14 -11.71
CA ARG A 33 -6.32 -18.26 -11.80
C ARG A 33 -4.90 -17.77 -11.66
N VAL A 34 -4.10 -18.41 -10.82
CA VAL A 34 -2.66 -18.14 -10.72
C VAL A 34 -1.99 -18.50 -12.05
N VAL A 35 -1.39 -17.51 -12.70
CA VAL A 35 -0.64 -17.66 -13.96
C VAL A 35 0.85 -17.40 -13.76
N VAL A 36 1.22 -16.67 -12.69
CA VAL A 36 2.60 -16.50 -12.24
C VAL A 36 2.63 -16.62 -10.71
N ASP A 37 3.58 -17.43 -10.23
CA ASP A 37 4.04 -17.49 -8.83
C ASP A 37 5.55 -17.70 -8.89
N ALA A 38 6.30 -16.60 -8.91
CA ALA A 38 7.73 -16.58 -9.17
C ALA A 38 8.50 -15.96 -8.01
N VAL A 39 9.63 -16.58 -7.66
CA VAL A 39 10.52 -16.12 -6.61
C VAL A 39 11.97 -16.16 -7.07
N ALA A 40 12.78 -15.20 -6.63
CA ALA A 40 14.21 -15.17 -6.92
C ALA A 40 15.00 -14.56 -5.76
N GLY A 41 16.27 -14.91 -5.66
CA GLY A 41 17.23 -14.28 -4.74
C GLY A 41 17.15 -14.73 -3.30
N THR A 42 17.56 -13.85 -2.39
CA THR A 42 17.69 -14.09 -0.96
C THR A 42 16.75 -13.19 -0.15
N ALA A 43 16.10 -13.78 0.84
CA ALA A 43 15.29 -13.06 1.83
C ALA A 43 16.16 -12.42 2.91
N ASP A 44 17.31 -12.99 3.20
CA ASP A 44 18.32 -12.44 4.11
C ASP A 44 19.71 -12.83 3.57
N ALA A 45 20.50 -11.82 3.21
CA ALA A 45 21.85 -12.03 2.68
C ALA A 45 22.83 -12.52 3.76
N ASP A 46 22.62 -12.09 5.00
CA ASP A 46 23.50 -12.47 6.12
C ASP A 46 23.32 -13.97 6.48
N ASP A 47 22.08 -14.47 6.43
CA ASP A 47 21.71 -15.86 6.74
C ASP A 47 21.66 -16.78 5.50
N VAL A 48 21.95 -16.25 4.32
CA VAL A 48 21.83 -16.96 3.02
C VAL A 48 20.42 -17.58 2.84
N LYS A 49 19.40 -16.99 3.47
CA LYS A 49 18.02 -17.45 3.39
C LYS A 49 17.44 -17.10 2.03
N ARG A 50 16.97 -18.12 1.29
CA ARG A 50 16.33 -17.91 -0.02
C ARG A 50 14.93 -17.34 0.13
N VAL A 51 14.51 -16.53 -0.85
CA VAL A 51 13.09 -16.18 -1.01
C VAL A 51 12.30 -17.44 -1.34
N ASP A 52 11.17 -17.61 -0.69
CA ASP A 52 10.19 -18.66 -0.98
C ASP A 52 8.77 -18.04 -1.09
N PRO A 53 7.75 -18.78 -1.59
CA PRO A 53 6.41 -18.24 -1.73
C PRO A 53 5.74 -17.76 -0.44
N SER A 54 6.24 -18.18 0.73
CA SER A 54 5.73 -17.78 2.04
C SER A 54 6.49 -16.61 2.67
N THR A 55 7.55 -16.13 2.02
CA THR A 55 8.34 -14.99 2.47
C THR A 55 7.47 -13.74 2.52
N LEU A 56 7.57 -12.99 3.62
CA LEU A 56 6.88 -11.72 3.81
C LEU A 56 7.84 -10.57 3.50
N PHE A 57 7.37 -9.56 2.80
CA PHE A 57 8.15 -8.38 2.45
C PHE A 57 7.57 -7.14 3.09
N PHE A 58 8.41 -6.26 3.63
CA PHE A 58 8.00 -4.91 3.93
C PHE A 58 7.60 -4.21 2.63
N ALA A 59 6.33 -3.93 2.46
CA ALA A 59 5.76 -3.47 1.18
C ALA A 59 5.65 -1.94 1.08
N ALA A 60 6.13 -1.21 2.08
CA ALA A 60 5.99 0.24 2.15
C ALA A 60 4.55 0.70 1.79
N SER A 61 4.42 1.74 0.97
CA SER A 61 3.11 2.31 0.63
C SER A 61 2.20 1.41 -0.22
N THR A 62 2.68 0.27 -0.74
CA THR A 62 1.80 -0.74 -1.34
C THR A 62 0.74 -1.20 -0.33
N GLY A 63 1.06 -1.18 0.97
CA GLY A 63 0.11 -1.45 2.05
C GLY A 63 -1.10 -0.50 2.10
N LYS A 64 -0.98 0.75 1.59
CA LYS A 64 -2.14 1.65 1.50
C LYS A 64 -3.24 1.09 0.61
N GLY A 65 -2.87 0.42 -0.48
CA GLY A 65 -3.85 -0.25 -1.34
C GLY A 65 -4.63 -1.33 -0.58
N VAL A 66 -3.96 -2.06 0.31
CA VAL A 66 -4.62 -3.06 1.18
C VAL A 66 -5.52 -2.37 2.21
N ALA A 67 -5.07 -1.29 2.86
CA ALA A 67 -5.87 -0.52 3.81
C ALA A 67 -7.11 0.11 3.14
N THR A 68 -6.93 0.65 1.94
CA THR A 68 -8.00 1.19 1.11
C THR A 68 -9.04 0.13 0.76
N SER A 69 -8.60 -1.11 0.43
CA SER A 69 -9.51 -2.23 0.16
C SER A 69 -10.41 -2.53 1.36
N VAL A 70 -9.89 -2.44 2.59
CA VAL A 70 -10.70 -2.58 3.82
C VAL A 70 -11.77 -1.49 3.87
N ALA A 71 -11.42 -0.23 3.59
CA ALA A 71 -12.39 0.86 3.57
C ALA A 71 -13.51 0.60 2.56
N HIS A 72 -13.19 0.14 1.35
CA HIS A 72 -14.19 -0.16 0.32
C HIS A 72 -15.12 -1.31 0.72
N VAL A 73 -14.59 -2.36 1.35
CA VAL A 73 -15.41 -3.47 1.88
C VAL A 73 -16.37 -2.96 2.97
N LEU A 74 -15.92 -2.10 3.86
CA LEU A 74 -16.78 -1.51 4.89
C LEU A 74 -17.84 -0.56 4.29
N VAL A 75 -17.50 0.19 3.24
CA VAL A 75 -18.49 1.01 2.51
C VAL A 75 -19.49 0.14 1.75
N GLU A 76 -19.07 -0.98 1.17
CA GLU A 76 -19.98 -1.94 0.52
C GLU A 76 -21.00 -2.50 1.49
N ARG A 77 -20.58 -2.78 2.72
CA ARG A 77 -21.45 -3.31 3.79
C ARG A 77 -22.32 -2.28 4.47
N GLY A 78 -22.07 -0.99 4.22
CA GLY A 78 -22.78 0.11 4.87
C GLY A 78 -22.27 0.46 6.27
N ASP A 79 -21.14 -0.10 6.71
CA ASP A 79 -20.49 0.24 7.98
C ASP A 79 -19.81 1.61 7.90
N LEU A 80 -19.39 2.04 6.70
CA LEU A 80 -18.87 3.35 6.38
C LEU A 80 -19.57 3.97 5.16
N SER A 81 -19.39 5.27 4.97
CA SER A 81 -19.79 5.98 3.76
C SER A 81 -18.64 6.88 3.30
N TYR A 82 -18.45 7.05 1.99
CA TYR A 82 -17.45 7.99 1.47
C TYR A 82 -17.67 9.42 1.92
N ASP A 83 -18.91 9.82 2.15
CA ASP A 83 -19.30 11.17 2.56
C ASP A 83 -19.41 11.28 4.09
N GLN A 84 -19.13 10.21 4.83
CA GLN A 84 -19.06 10.24 6.29
C GLN A 84 -17.92 11.14 6.74
N ARG A 85 -18.24 12.14 7.57
CA ARG A 85 -17.24 13.01 8.16
C ARG A 85 -16.45 12.25 9.22
N VAL A 86 -15.13 12.45 9.23
CA VAL A 86 -14.25 11.88 10.25
C VAL A 86 -14.67 12.35 11.65
N ALA A 87 -15.03 13.62 11.79
CA ALA A 87 -15.44 14.21 13.05
C ALA A 87 -16.77 13.65 13.62
N ASP A 88 -17.60 12.97 12.81
CA ASP A 88 -18.83 12.34 13.30
C ASP A 88 -18.57 11.18 14.26
N VAL A 89 -17.44 10.48 14.10
CA VAL A 89 -17.01 9.36 14.97
C VAL A 89 -15.75 9.68 15.75
N TRP A 90 -14.97 10.65 15.31
CA TRP A 90 -13.76 11.15 15.96
C TRP A 90 -13.84 12.69 16.14
N PRO A 91 -14.62 13.16 17.14
CA PRO A 91 -14.90 14.59 17.32
C PRO A 91 -13.65 15.47 17.47
N GLU A 92 -12.59 14.95 18.12
CA GLU A 92 -11.35 15.67 18.35
C GLU A 92 -10.65 16.02 17.03
N PHE A 93 -10.79 15.19 15.99
CA PHE A 93 -10.24 15.46 14.66
C PHE A 93 -10.83 16.74 14.02
N GLY A 94 -12.07 17.09 14.34
CA GLY A 94 -12.75 18.27 13.81
C GLY A 94 -12.12 19.63 14.19
N ALA A 95 -11.16 19.65 15.12
CA ALA A 95 -10.46 20.87 15.52
C ALA A 95 -9.80 21.59 14.33
N HIS A 96 -9.59 22.91 14.48
CA HIS A 96 -8.88 23.75 13.51
C HIS A 96 -9.52 23.78 12.10
N GLY A 97 -10.85 23.61 12.00
CA GLY A 97 -11.58 23.67 10.73
C GLY A 97 -11.54 22.39 9.90
N LYS A 98 -11.28 21.23 10.55
CA LYS A 98 -11.29 19.91 9.91
C LYS A 98 -12.62 19.16 10.07
N ASP A 99 -13.65 19.80 10.64
CA ASP A 99 -14.97 19.20 10.90
C ASP A 99 -15.69 18.70 9.64
N GLY A 100 -15.37 19.28 8.48
CA GLY A 100 -15.92 18.86 7.19
C GLY A 100 -15.16 17.75 6.46
N VAL A 101 -14.00 17.28 6.97
CA VAL A 101 -13.20 16.23 6.32
C VAL A 101 -13.98 14.91 6.27
N THR A 102 -14.09 14.34 5.08
CA THR A 102 -14.79 13.08 4.83
C THR A 102 -13.84 11.90 4.62
N LEU A 103 -14.36 10.67 4.67
CA LEU A 103 -13.59 9.48 4.25
C LEU A 103 -13.04 9.65 2.83
N ARG A 104 -13.81 10.25 1.91
CA ARG A 104 -13.35 10.58 0.55
C ARG A 104 -12.09 11.44 0.58
N ASP A 105 -12.06 12.50 1.37
CA ASP A 105 -10.91 13.39 1.51
C ASP A 105 -9.67 12.66 2.03
N VAL A 106 -9.85 11.73 2.96
CA VAL A 106 -8.76 10.87 3.45
C VAL A 106 -8.20 10.01 2.32
N LEU A 107 -9.09 9.32 1.58
CA LEU A 107 -8.69 8.41 0.49
C LEU A 107 -7.96 9.12 -0.64
N VAL A 108 -8.32 10.36 -0.99
CA VAL A 108 -7.68 11.11 -2.08
C VAL A 108 -6.62 12.11 -1.60
N HIS A 109 -6.19 12.00 -0.33
CA HIS A 109 -5.15 12.84 0.26
C HIS A 109 -5.46 14.34 0.30
N THR A 110 -6.73 14.73 0.42
CA THR A 110 -7.14 16.14 0.51
C THR A 110 -7.44 16.61 1.93
N ALA A 111 -7.32 15.73 2.94
CA ALA A 111 -7.62 16.05 4.34
C ALA A 111 -6.73 17.16 4.95
N GLY A 112 -5.55 17.43 4.39
CA GLY A 112 -4.67 18.53 4.79
C GLY A 112 -3.78 18.28 6.01
N VAL A 113 -3.66 17.05 6.50
CA VAL A 113 -2.88 16.71 7.70
C VAL A 113 -1.74 15.70 7.42
N PRO A 114 -0.83 15.98 6.47
CA PRO A 114 0.22 15.01 6.10
C PRO A 114 1.37 14.96 7.11
N GLY A 115 1.51 15.94 8.03
CA GLY A 115 2.67 16.13 8.89
C GLY A 115 2.70 15.28 10.14
N LEU A 116 3.92 15.00 10.61
CA LEU A 116 4.23 14.42 11.91
C LEU A 116 5.18 15.35 12.67
N TRP A 117 5.41 15.11 13.96
CA TRP A 117 6.38 15.93 14.72
C TRP A 117 7.82 15.61 14.29
N PRO A 118 8.73 16.62 14.33
CA PRO A 118 10.05 16.49 13.68
C PRO A 118 10.97 15.40 14.26
N ASP A 119 10.86 15.11 15.54
CA ASP A 119 11.69 14.14 16.29
C ASP A 119 10.97 12.79 16.52
N ILE A 120 9.96 12.49 15.74
CA ILE A 120 9.29 11.17 15.74
C ILE A 120 10.28 10.06 15.46
N THR A 121 10.19 8.98 16.23
CA THR A 121 11.01 7.79 16.09
C THR A 121 10.22 6.59 15.57
N PRO A 122 10.88 5.53 15.09
CA PRO A 122 10.21 4.28 14.72
C PRO A 122 9.35 3.69 15.85
N GLY A 123 9.80 3.80 17.11
CA GLY A 123 9.06 3.31 18.28
C GLY A 123 7.78 4.08 18.56
N ASP A 124 7.74 5.38 18.24
CA ASP A 124 6.54 6.21 18.42
C ASP A 124 5.39 5.77 17.53
N LEU A 125 5.66 5.12 16.39
CA LEU A 125 4.61 4.62 15.49
C LEU A 125 3.73 3.54 16.14
N GLY A 126 4.21 2.87 17.18
CA GLY A 126 3.44 1.92 17.96
C GLY A 126 2.51 2.56 18.99
N ASP A 127 2.69 3.83 19.32
CA ASP A 127 1.81 4.58 20.22
C ASP A 127 0.66 5.23 19.43
N TRP A 128 -0.34 4.39 19.11
CA TRP A 128 -1.48 4.78 18.30
C TRP A 128 -2.20 6.02 18.82
N ASP A 129 -2.49 6.06 20.12
CA ASP A 129 -3.27 7.14 20.71
C ASP A 129 -2.49 8.47 20.68
N ARG A 130 -1.19 8.44 20.90
CA ARG A 130 -0.33 9.64 20.81
C ARG A 130 -0.28 10.18 19.38
N VAL A 131 -0.07 9.31 18.39
CA VAL A 131 -0.03 9.74 16.98
C VAL A 131 -1.39 10.31 16.55
N CYS A 132 -2.48 9.63 16.88
CA CYS A 132 -3.83 10.09 16.58
C CYS A 132 -4.14 11.44 17.27
N ALA A 133 -3.81 11.60 18.54
CA ALA A 133 -3.99 12.87 19.27
C ALA A 133 -3.22 14.01 18.59
N PHE A 134 -1.97 13.76 18.19
CA PHE A 134 -1.16 14.73 17.47
C PHE A 134 -1.81 15.14 16.13
N ILE A 135 -2.27 14.16 15.32
CA ILE A 135 -2.94 14.45 14.03
C ILE A 135 -4.23 15.23 14.24
N ALA A 136 -5.01 14.89 15.26
CA ALA A 136 -6.26 15.58 15.57
C ALA A 136 -6.05 17.03 15.98
N ASP A 137 -4.96 17.34 16.69
CA ASP A 137 -4.64 18.70 17.14
C ASP A 137 -3.90 19.56 16.11
N GLN A 138 -3.49 19.00 14.96
CA GLN A 138 -2.85 19.78 13.92
C GLN A 138 -3.83 20.69 13.16
N PRO A 139 -3.46 21.97 12.90
CA PRO A 139 -4.12 22.75 11.88
C PRO A 139 -3.79 22.16 10.49
N PRO A 140 -4.76 22.15 9.56
CA PRO A 140 -4.51 21.64 8.23
C PRO A 140 -3.53 22.55 7.46
N TRP A 141 -2.66 21.97 6.63
CA TRP A 141 -1.70 22.73 5.81
C TRP A 141 -2.38 23.49 4.66
N TRP A 142 -3.57 23.08 4.27
CA TRP A 142 -4.47 23.74 3.31
C TRP A 142 -5.90 23.47 3.73
N PRO A 143 -6.87 24.30 3.31
CA PRO A 143 -8.28 24.03 3.57
C PRO A 143 -8.65 22.65 3.03
N PRO A 144 -9.21 21.74 3.85
CA PRO A 144 -9.56 20.39 3.43
C PRO A 144 -10.42 20.37 2.16
N GLY A 145 -10.18 19.38 1.30
CA GLY A 145 -10.88 19.22 0.02
C GLY A 145 -10.38 20.13 -1.12
N THR A 146 -9.47 21.10 -0.87
CA THR A 146 -9.07 22.09 -1.89
C THR A 146 -7.79 21.74 -2.64
N ARG A 147 -6.92 20.94 -2.05
CA ARG A 147 -5.64 20.53 -2.62
C ARG A 147 -5.33 19.10 -2.22
N THR A 148 -4.57 18.39 -3.04
CA THR A 148 -4.04 17.07 -2.70
C THR A 148 -2.58 17.17 -2.27
N GLY A 149 -2.17 16.37 -1.30
CA GLY A 149 -0.80 16.25 -0.86
C GLY A 149 -0.61 14.95 -0.08
N TYR A 150 0.39 14.19 -0.43
CA TYR A 150 0.57 12.82 0.02
C TYR A 150 0.69 12.68 1.55
N HIS A 151 -0.28 12.03 2.17
CA HIS A 151 -0.29 11.71 3.59
C HIS A 151 0.47 10.39 3.80
N ALA A 152 1.79 10.46 3.85
CA ALA A 152 2.66 9.28 3.79
C ALA A 152 2.39 8.27 4.91
N LEU A 153 2.35 8.71 6.15
CA LEU A 153 2.08 7.87 7.33
C LEU A 153 0.71 8.19 7.95
N THR A 154 0.35 9.46 8.01
CA THR A 154 -0.90 9.91 8.63
C THR A 154 -2.14 9.35 7.94
N PHE A 155 -2.08 8.99 6.64
CA PHE A 155 -3.16 8.29 5.94
C PHE A 155 -3.67 7.08 6.72
N GLY A 156 -2.75 6.19 7.13
CA GLY A 156 -3.13 4.97 7.84
C GLY A 156 -3.70 5.24 9.23
N PHE A 157 -3.16 6.23 9.95
CA PHE A 157 -3.69 6.61 11.26
C PHE A 157 -5.08 7.20 11.16
N VAL A 158 -5.32 8.12 10.20
CA VAL A 158 -6.65 8.72 10.04
C VAL A 158 -7.67 7.70 9.57
N LEU A 159 -7.32 6.88 8.56
CA LEU A 159 -8.20 5.83 8.08
C LEU A 159 -8.44 4.75 9.16
N GLY A 160 -7.39 4.32 9.83
CA GLY A 160 -7.47 3.29 10.88
C GLY A 160 -8.27 3.74 12.09
N GLU A 161 -8.12 5.01 12.52
CA GLU A 161 -8.90 5.56 13.63
C GLU A 161 -10.38 5.73 13.25
N LEU A 162 -10.66 6.17 12.01
CA LEU A 162 -12.03 6.21 11.49
C LEU A 162 -12.67 4.80 11.54
N VAL A 163 -11.98 3.79 11.05
CA VAL A 163 -12.44 2.39 11.09
C VAL A 163 -12.64 1.94 12.54
N ARG A 164 -11.66 2.18 13.41
CA ARG A 164 -11.72 1.78 14.82
C ARG A 164 -12.92 2.37 15.55
N ARG A 165 -13.19 3.66 15.35
CA ARG A 165 -14.30 4.38 15.98
C ARG A 165 -15.66 3.97 15.41
N ALA A 166 -15.73 3.72 14.10
CA ALA A 166 -16.99 3.32 13.45
C ALA A 166 -17.37 1.87 13.74
N THR A 167 -16.40 0.96 13.82
CA THR A 167 -16.65 -0.50 13.91
C THR A 167 -16.31 -1.13 15.25
N GLY A 168 -15.57 -0.43 16.11
CA GLY A 168 -15.02 -1.00 17.36
C GLY A 168 -13.84 -1.97 17.13
N ARG A 169 -13.35 -2.11 15.89
CA ARG A 169 -12.26 -3.03 15.51
C ARG A 169 -11.09 -2.26 14.88
N THR A 170 -9.86 -2.71 15.07
CA THR A 170 -8.72 -2.13 14.33
C THR A 170 -8.84 -2.47 12.84
N LEU A 171 -8.21 -1.65 11.98
CA LEU A 171 -8.20 -1.91 10.55
C LEU A 171 -7.52 -3.25 10.22
N ALA A 172 -6.47 -3.63 10.96
CA ALA A 172 -5.83 -4.95 10.85
C ALA A 172 -6.77 -6.10 11.21
N ALA A 173 -7.61 -5.94 12.24
CA ALA A 173 -8.61 -6.95 12.59
C ALA A 173 -9.66 -7.11 11.49
N VAL A 174 -10.17 -5.99 10.93
CA VAL A 174 -11.11 -6.05 9.81
C VAL A 174 -10.47 -6.69 8.58
N LEU A 175 -9.23 -6.30 8.23
CA LEU A 175 -8.48 -6.95 7.14
C LEU A 175 -8.41 -8.47 7.33
N ARG A 176 -8.04 -8.90 8.53
CA ARG A 176 -7.90 -10.34 8.83
C ARG A 176 -9.22 -11.08 8.72
N GLU A 177 -10.28 -10.54 9.33
CA GLU A 177 -11.57 -11.23 9.49
C GLU A 177 -12.39 -11.22 8.20
N GLU A 178 -12.43 -10.08 7.51
CA GLU A 178 -13.36 -9.83 6.41
C GLU A 178 -12.75 -10.10 5.03
N ILE A 179 -11.41 -10.07 4.91
CA ILE A 179 -10.71 -10.24 3.64
C ILE A 179 -9.75 -11.44 3.70
N ALA A 180 -8.78 -11.40 4.62
CA ALA A 180 -7.67 -12.34 4.56
C ALA A 180 -8.04 -13.76 4.96
N ALA A 181 -8.86 -13.95 5.99
CA ALA A 181 -9.30 -15.28 6.42
C ALA A 181 -10.23 -15.96 5.40
N PRO A 182 -11.25 -15.28 4.83
CA PRO A 182 -12.05 -15.87 3.75
C PRO A 182 -11.21 -16.26 2.52
N LEU A 183 -10.17 -15.49 2.20
CA LEU A 183 -9.28 -15.76 1.08
C LEU A 183 -8.18 -16.81 1.40
N GLY A 184 -8.06 -17.26 2.65
CA GLY A 184 -7.04 -18.21 3.07
C GLY A 184 -5.61 -17.63 3.09
N ILE A 185 -5.47 -16.32 3.30
CA ILE A 185 -4.19 -15.57 3.27
C ILE A 185 -3.92 -14.80 4.58
N ALA A 186 -4.56 -15.18 5.67
CA ALA A 186 -4.51 -14.45 6.94
C ALA A 186 -3.11 -14.37 7.59
N ASP A 187 -2.20 -15.26 7.23
CA ASP A 187 -0.83 -15.27 7.72
C ASP A 187 0.17 -14.62 6.73
N GLU A 188 -0.36 -13.88 5.74
CA GLU A 188 0.44 -13.30 4.65
C GLU A 188 0.12 -11.83 4.35
N LEU A 189 -0.85 -11.22 5.07
CA LEU A 189 -1.17 -9.79 4.98
C LEU A 189 -1.19 -9.19 6.39
N HIS A 190 -0.24 -8.29 6.69
CA HIS A 190 -0.11 -7.71 8.02
C HIS A 190 0.14 -6.21 7.97
N PHE A 191 -0.49 -5.45 8.87
CA PHE A 191 -0.11 -4.10 9.25
C PHE A 191 0.77 -4.09 10.52
N GLY A 192 0.61 -5.07 11.37
CA GLY A 192 1.54 -5.39 12.45
C GLY A 192 1.84 -6.87 12.40
N VAL A 193 3.10 -7.24 12.18
CA VAL A 193 3.51 -8.63 12.05
C VAL A 193 3.50 -9.32 13.42
N PRO A 194 2.77 -10.42 13.61
CA PRO A 194 2.86 -11.23 14.82
C PRO A 194 4.29 -11.71 15.08
N ALA A 195 4.73 -11.68 16.33
CA ALA A 195 6.12 -11.95 16.70
C ALA A 195 6.65 -13.29 16.15
N GLN A 196 5.82 -14.33 16.11
CA GLN A 196 6.19 -15.65 15.58
C GLN A 196 6.38 -15.66 14.04
N LEU A 197 5.87 -14.65 13.32
CA LEU A 197 6.01 -14.54 11.87
C LEU A 197 7.17 -13.65 11.43
N LEU A 198 7.83 -12.93 12.36
CA LEU A 198 8.97 -12.07 12.04
C LEU A 198 10.10 -12.85 11.35
N VAL A 199 10.27 -14.12 11.69
CA VAL A 199 11.24 -15.02 11.04
C VAL A 199 10.98 -15.22 9.54
N ARG A 200 9.77 -14.94 9.06
CA ARG A 200 9.41 -15.02 7.62
C ARG A 200 9.64 -13.71 6.87
N VAL A 201 9.91 -12.63 7.58
CA VAL A 201 10.08 -11.32 6.94
C VAL A 201 11.44 -11.25 6.26
N ALA A 202 11.43 -10.90 4.99
CA ALA A 202 12.65 -10.62 4.25
C ALA A 202 13.32 -9.37 4.80
N ARG A 203 14.61 -9.47 5.08
CA ARG A 203 15.42 -8.32 5.49
C ARG A 203 15.69 -7.43 4.29
N GLN A 204 15.43 -6.15 4.43
CA GLN A 204 15.81 -5.17 3.43
C GLN A 204 17.34 -5.10 3.36
N GLY A 205 17.86 -5.27 2.16
CA GLY A 205 19.28 -5.08 1.89
C GLY A 205 19.71 -3.61 2.03
N PRO A 206 21.00 -3.32 1.87
CA PRO A 206 21.49 -1.94 1.96
C PRO A 206 20.74 -1.04 0.99
N ASP A 207 20.50 0.20 1.42
CA ASP A 207 19.86 1.21 0.59
C ASP A 207 20.63 1.31 -0.74
N GLY A 208 19.94 1.07 -1.86
CA GLY A 208 20.50 1.22 -3.19
C GLY A 208 20.68 2.70 -3.56
N ALA A 209 20.45 3.06 -4.83
CA ALA A 209 20.36 4.45 -5.26
C ALA A 209 19.09 5.10 -4.69
N ALA A 210 19.00 5.19 -3.35
CA ALA A 210 17.91 5.91 -2.69
C ALA A 210 17.94 7.39 -3.11
N PRO A 211 16.78 8.04 -3.30
CA PRO A 211 16.76 9.47 -3.50
C PRO A 211 17.43 10.19 -2.32
N PRO A 212 18.05 11.35 -2.56
CA PRO A 212 18.62 12.14 -1.47
C PRO A 212 17.53 12.46 -0.42
N PRO A 213 17.92 12.63 0.86
CA PRO A 213 16.96 13.03 1.88
C PRO A 213 16.29 14.35 1.47
N PRO A 214 15.02 14.56 1.86
CA PRO A 214 14.32 15.81 1.59
C PRO A 214 15.07 17.01 2.18
N GLU A 215 14.91 18.17 1.54
CA GLU A 215 15.45 19.43 2.10
C GLU A 215 14.81 19.66 3.49
N PRO A 216 15.64 20.02 4.52
CA PRO A 216 15.13 20.29 5.86
C PRO A 216 14.02 21.36 5.87
N GLY A 217 12.90 21.07 6.52
CA GLY A 217 11.73 21.95 6.60
C GLY A 217 10.85 21.98 5.34
N SER A 218 11.22 21.26 4.28
CA SER A 218 10.35 21.09 3.10
C SER A 218 9.04 20.36 3.47
N PRO A 219 7.98 20.48 2.65
CA PRO A 219 6.75 19.73 2.90
C PRO A 219 6.98 18.22 3.03
N LEU A 220 7.86 17.66 2.23
CA LEU A 220 8.19 16.22 2.30
C LEU A 220 8.93 15.85 3.59
N ASP A 221 9.90 16.65 4.03
CA ASP A 221 10.61 16.44 5.31
C ASP A 221 9.65 16.52 6.51
N ARG A 222 8.70 17.45 6.49
CA ARG A 222 7.69 17.58 7.54
C ARG A 222 6.63 16.45 7.51
N ALA A 223 6.36 15.88 6.35
CA ALA A 223 5.45 14.75 6.20
C ALA A 223 6.11 13.40 6.54
N ILE A 224 7.40 13.28 6.29
CA ILE A 224 8.21 12.08 6.57
C ILE A 224 9.51 12.53 7.26
N PRO A 225 9.46 12.89 8.55
CA PRO A 225 10.65 13.29 9.29
C PRO A 225 11.75 12.23 9.28
N SER A 226 12.99 12.65 9.48
CA SER A 226 14.20 11.82 9.34
C SER A 226 14.15 10.49 10.10
N GLY A 227 13.49 10.45 11.27
CA GLY A 227 13.35 9.24 12.09
C GLY A 227 12.44 8.16 11.48
N VAL A 228 11.59 8.52 10.49
CA VAL A 228 10.61 7.61 9.88
C VAL A 228 10.70 7.58 8.35
N GLN A 229 11.82 8.01 7.78
CA GLN A 229 12.08 7.89 6.35
C GLN A 229 12.21 6.41 5.94
N PRO A 230 11.76 6.04 4.73
CA PRO A 230 11.73 4.66 4.26
C PRO A 230 13.14 4.18 3.86
N THR A 231 14.00 3.94 4.84
CA THR A 231 15.34 3.37 4.71
C THR A 231 15.33 1.87 5.04
N ALA A 232 16.41 1.16 4.69
CA ALA A 232 16.58 -0.24 5.10
C ALA A 232 16.57 -0.38 6.63
N ALA A 233 17.17 0.55 7.35
CA ALA A 233 17.16 0.56 8.82
C ALA A 233 15.75 0.68 9.39
N PHE A 234 14.92 1.56 8.81
CA PHE A 234 13.52 1.71 9.18
C PHE A 234 12.71 0.43 8.87
N ALA A 235 12.82 -0.09 7.66
CA ALA A 235 12.07 -1.28 7.22
C ALA A 235 12.47 -2.57 7.97
N ASN A 236 13.70 -2.64 8.48
CA ASN A 236 14.19 -3.76 9.30
C ASN A 236 13.95 -3.56 10.81
N CYS A 237 13.43 -2.40 11.23
CA CYS A 237 13.18 -2.12 12.62
C CYS A 237 12.04 -2.99 13.18
N PRO A 238 12.26 -3.81 14.24
CA PRO A 238 11.20 -4.64 14.80
C PRO A 238 10.00 -3.83 15.29
N ASP A 239 10.18 -2.62 15.79
CA ASP A 239 9.09 -1.77 16.25
C ASP A 239 8.21 -1.33 15.06
N VAL A 240 8.81 -1.02 13.90
CA VAL A 240 8.08 -0.71 12.67
C VAL A 240 7.30 -1.92 12.15
N LEU A 241 7.96 -3.08 12.10
CA LEU A 241 7.33 -4.31 11.60
C LEU A 241 6.17 -4.78 12.48
N ARG A 242 6.22 -4.48 13.78
CA ARG A 242 5.17 -4.88 14.75
C ARG A 242 4.09 -3.82 14.94
N ALA A 243 4.33 -2.57 14.55
CA ALA A 243 3.34 -1.52 14.67
C ALA A 243 2.19 -1.71 13.65
N ASP A 244 0.96 -1.58 14.15
CA ASP A 244 -0.25 -1.60 13.29
C ASP A 244 -0.40 -0.23 12.60
N VAL A 245 0.35 -0.04 11.51
CA VAL A 245 0.34 1.22 10.74
C VAL A 245 -0.20 0.98 9.33
N PRO A 246 -1.50 1.23 9.07
CA PRO A 246 -2.13 0.95 7.76
C PRO A 246 -1.68 1.86 6.61
N SER A 247 -0.57 2.57 6.73
CA SER A 247 0.09 3.31 5.64
C SER A 247 1.18 2.51 4.95
N GLN A 248 1.60 1.43 5.57
CA GLN A 248 2.61 0.50 5.12
C GLN A 248 2.15 -0.91 5.50
N GLY A 249 2.86 -1.93 5.06
CA GLY A 249 2.45 -3.28 5.41
C GLY A 249 3.58 -4.27 5.20
N THR A 250 3.41 -5.48 5.73
CA THR A 250 4.32 -6.59 5.51
C THR A 250 3.51 -7.78 4.98
N MET A 251 3.83 -8.22 3.76
CA MET A 251 2.95 -9.12 3.01
C MET A 251 3.69 -9.92 1.94
N SER A 252 3.07 -11.00 1.46
CA SER A 252 3.54 -11.75 0.30
C SER A 252 2.89 -11.25 -0.99
N ALA A 253 3.57 -11.41 -2.13
CA ALA A 253 3.00 -11.03 -3.44
C ALA A 253 1.74 -11.84 -3.75
N ARG A 254 1.73 -13.15 -3.47
CA ARG A 254 0.58 -14.01 -3.76
C ARG A 254 -0.66 -13.60 -2.96
N ALA A 255 -0.50 -13.18 -1.71
CA ALA A 255 -1.61 -12.76 -0.89
C ALA A 255 -2.21 -11.44 -1.40
N VAL A 256 -1.36 -10.47 -1.76
CA VAL A 256 -1.83 -9.20 -2.30
C VAL A 256 -2.49 -9.38 -3.66
N ALA A 257 -1.89 -10.13 -4.58
CA ALA A 257 -2.49 -10.40 -5.88
C ALA A 257 -3.83 -11.15 -5.76
N ARG A 258 -3.96 -12.11 -4.82
CA ARG A 258 -5.21 -12.81 -4.54
C ARG A 258 -6.29 -11.88 -3.99
N MET A 259 -5.92 -10.95 -3.11
CA MET A 259 -6.84 -9.92 -2.61
C MET A 259 -7.36 -9.03 -3.75
N TYR A 260 -6.47 -8.56 -4.63
CA TYR A 260 -6.88 -7.75 -5.79
C TYR A 260 -7.75 -8.53 -6.78
N ALA A 261 -7.45 -9.83 -7.01
CA ALA A 261 -8.32 -10.69 -7.81
C ALA A 261 -9.71 -10.89 -7.19
N ALA A 262 -9.80 -10.93 -5.86
CA ALA A 262 -11.09 -10.98 -5.17
C ALA A 262 -11.88 -9.67 -5.28
N LEU A 263 -11.21 -8.51 -5.32
CA LEU A 263 -11.86 -7.22 -5.59
C LEU A 263 -12.41 -7.16 -7.02
N LEU A 264 -11.76 -7.82 -8.00
CA LEU A 264 -12.29 -7.98 -9.35
C LEU A 264 -13.51 -8.94 -9.44
N GLY A 265 -13.86 -9.63 -8.35
CA GLY A 265 -14.91 -10.66 -8.34
C GLY A 265 -14.48 -11.98 -8.96
N HIS A 266 -13.19 -12.23 -9.10
CA HIS A 266 -12.65 -13.40 -9.80
C HIS A 266 -12.29 -14.59 -8.87
N ILE A 267 -12.62 -14.52 -7.58
CA ILE A 267 -12.41 -15.63 -6.65
C ILE A 267 -13.75 -16.29 -6.32
N ASP A 268 -13.93 -17.53 -6.74
CA ASP A 268 -15.17 -18.26 -6.57
C ASP A 268 -15.68 -18.23 -5.11
N GLY A 269 -16.95 -17.87 -4.96
CA GLY A 269 -17.64 -17.82 -3.67
C GLY A 269 -17.27 -16.64 -2.78
N ILE A 270 -16.44 -15.68 -3.27
CA ILE A 270 -16.04 -14.49 -2.52
C ILE A 270 -16.35 -13.24 -3.34
N GLU A 271 -17.25 -12.43 -2.83
CA GLU A 271 -17.57 -11.09 -3.34
C GLU A 271 -17.21 -10.06 -2.28
N LEU A 272 -16.12 -9.34 -2.48
CA LEU A 272 -15.66 -8.30 -1.56
C LEU A 272 -16.37 -6.98 -1.79
N VAL A 273 -16.63 -6.65 -3.06
CA VAL A 273 -17.31 -5.42 -3.50
C VAL A 273 -18.14 -5.72 -4.74
N SER A 274 -19.24 -4.98 -4.91
CA SER A 274 -20.07 -5.05 -6.12
C SER A 274 -19.36 -4.46 -7.35
N PRO A 275 -19.78 -4.78 -8.59
CA PRO A 275 -19.25 -4.18 -9.80
C PRO A 275 -19.37 -2.65 -9.83
N ASP A 276 -20.45 -2.09 -9.29
CA ASP A 276 -20.66 -0.64 -9.19
C ASP A 276 -19.65 0.00 -8.22
N ARG A 277 -19.34 -0.67 -7.10
CA ARG A 277 -18.31 -0.24 -6.17
C ARG A 277 -16.93 -0.31 -6.82
N LEU A 278 -16.64 -1.39 -7.51
CA LEU A 278 -15.39 -1.57 -8.25
C LEU A 278 -15.17 -0.43 -9.26
N ALA A 279 -16.18 -0.10 -10.06
CA ALA A 279 -16.11 1.02 -11.00
C ALA A 279 -15.89 2.37 -10.29
N THR A 280 -16.58 2.58 -9.15
CA THR A 280 -16.46 3.81 -8.35
C THR A 280 -15.03 3.96 -7.80
N MET A 281 -14.46 2.91 -7.22
CA MET A 281 -13.15 2.99 -6.56
C MET A 281 -11.98 3.12 -7.54
N ALA A 282 -12.13 2.66 -8.79
CA ALA A 282 -11.11 2.76 -9.84
C ALA A 282 -11.17 4.08 -10.62
N THR A 283 -12.28 4.82 -10.55
CA THR A 283 -12.47 6.06 -11.30
C THR A 283 -11.56 7.18 -10.77
N PRO A 284 -10.75 7.83 -11.64
CA PRO A 284 -9.97 9.01 -11.28
C PRO A 284 -10.86 10.10 -10.65
N THR A 285 -10.49 10.55 -9.45
CA THR A 285 -11.32 11.47 -8.64
C THR A 285 -10.66 12.82 -8.44
N VAL A 286 -9.35 12.86 -8.24
CA VAL A 286 -8.57 14.08 -8.01
C VAL A 286 -7.34 14.07 -8.91
N SER A 287 -7.08 15.22 -9.54
CA SER A 287 -5.85 15.47 -10.29
C SER A 287 -5.30 16.85 -9.95
N GLY A 288 -3.98 16.98 -9.87
CA GLY A 288 -3.33 18.25 -9.56
C GLY A 288 -1.85 18.08 -9.23
N THR A 289 -1.22 19.13 -8.73
CA THR A 289 0.13 19.05 -8.17
C THR A 289 0.04 18.67 -6.69
N ASP A 290 0.70 17.59 -6.33
CA ASP A 290 0.82 17.13 -4.94
C ASP A 290 1.59 18.16 -4.11
N GLN A 291 0.99 18.64 -3.02
CA GLN A 291 1.56 19.73 -2.20
C GLN A 291 2.70 19.27 -1.29
N VAL A 292 2.90 17.96 -1.15
CA VAL A 292 3.96 17.37 -0.32
C VAL A 292 5.14 16.93 -1.17
N VAL A 293 4.87 16.20 -2.26
CA VAL A 293 5.92 15.64 -3.14
C VAL A 293 6.28 16.59 -4.28
N GLY A 294 5.39 17.53 -4.66
CA GLY A 294 5.66 18.55 -5.66
C GLY A 294 5.52 18.09 -7.11
N ILE A 295 4.95 16.92 -7.38
CA ILE A 295 4.78 16.37 -8.73
C ILE A 295 3.30 16.31 -9.14
N PRO A 296 3.00 16.29 -10.46
CA PRO A 296 1.65 15.99 -10.93
C PRO A 296 1.18 14.64 -10.43
N THR A 297 -0.04 14.58 -9.92
CA THR A 297 -0.66 13.34 -9.42
C THR A 297 -2.09 13.21 -9.90
N THR A 298 -2.54 11.98 -10.05
CA THR A 298 -3.95 11.62 -10.22
C THR A 298 -4.25 10.47 -9.28
N SER A 299 -5.33 10.59 -8.51
CA SER A 299 -5.78 9.59 -7.55
C SER A 299 -7.22 9.20 -7.82
N ALA A 300 -7.50 7.92 -7.74
CA ALA A 300 -8.82 7.37 -7.52
C ALA A 300 -9.10 7.32 -6.00
N LEU A 301 -10.18 6.69 -5.56
CA LEU A 301 -10.50 6.60 -4.13
C LEU A 301 -9.49 5.68 -3.40
N GLY A 302 -8.35 6.24 -3.00
CA GLY A 302 -7.28 5.58 -2.27
C GLY A 302 -6.31 4.76 -3.13
N TYR A 303 -6.43 4.84 -4.45
CA TYR A 303 -5.57 4.12 -5.40
C TYR A 303 -4.94 5.05 -6.44
N SER A 304 -3.82 4.61 -6.99
CA SER A 304 -3.31 5.10 -8.27
C SER A 304 -4.14 4.47 -9.40
N PRO A 305 -4.71 5.27 -10.31
CA PRO A 305 -5.54 4.77 -11.41
C PRO A 305 -4.71 4.42 -12.67
N ALA A 306 -3.45 4.08 -12.52
CA ALA A 306 -2.54 3.74 -13.61
C ALA A 306 -1.72 2.50 -13.27
N ARG A 307 -1.32 1.74 -14.29
CA ARG A 307 -0.41 0.61 -14.13
C ARG A 307 0.97 1.11 -13.71
N PRO A 308 1.56 0.56 -12.63
CA PRO A 308 2.83 1.05 -12.08
C PRO A 308 4.01 0.96 -13.04
N GLY A 309 3.98 0.02 -13.98
CA GLY A 309 5.00 -0.19 -15.01
C GLY A 309 4.94 0.77 -16.19
N GLY A 310 3.95 1.67 -16.24
CA GLY A 310 3.78 2.64 -17.30
C GLY A 310 3.13 2.09 -18.59
N VAL A 311 2.61 0.87 -18.55
CA VAL A 311 1.76 0.36 -19.63
C VAL A 311 0.45 1.12 -19.63
N GLU A 312 0.02 1.58 -20.81
CA GLU A 312 -1.23 2.32 -20.95
C GLU A 312 -2.43 1.44 -20.61
N SER A 313 -3.38 2.02 -19.90
CA SER A 313 -4.67 1.40 -19.58
C SER A 313 -5.80 2.43 -19.77
N ARG A 314 -7.00 1.94 -19.99
CA ARG A 314 -8.18 2.83 -20.09
C ARG A 314 -8.38 3.55 -18.73
N PRO A 315 -8.66 4.87 -18.72
CA PRO A 315 -8.98 5.55 -17.48
C PRO A 315 -10.12 4.86 -16.72
N GLY A 316 -9.87 4.54 -15.45
CA GLY A 316 -10.83 3.84 -14.60
C GLY A 316 -10.84 2.31 -14.76
N SER A 317 -9.93 1.72 -15.53
CA SER A 317 -9.78 0.25 -15.56
C SER A 317 -8.79 -0.25 -14.52
N THR A 318 -7.77 0.53 -14.20
CA THR A 318 -6.69 0.12 -13.30
C THR A 318 -6.81 0.79 -11.93
N PHE A 319 -6.53 0.04 -10.89
CA PHE A 319 -6.40 0.56 -9.53
C PHE A 319 -5.32 -0.21 -8.77
N GLY A 320 -4.50 0.49 -8.02
CA GLY A 320 -3.38 -0.13 -7.30
C GLY A 320 -2.59 0.86 -6.46
N MET A 321 -1.44 0.40 -5.96
CA MET A 321 -0.54 1.23 -5.18
C MET A 321 0.91 0.81 -5.38
N ILE A 322 1.80 1.79 -5.33
CA ILE A 322 3.25 1.60 -5.35
C ILE A 322 3.85 1.89 -3.97
N GLY A 323 4.93 1.20 -3.66
CA GLY A 323 5.75 1.43 -2.47
C GLY A 323 7.04 2.17 -2.80
N SER A 324 7.51 3.00 -1.86
CA SER A 324 8.79 3.73 -2.00
C SER A 324 10.01 2.82 -2.11
N ASN A 325 9.88 1.55 -1.76
CA ASN A 325 10.91 0.52 -1.95
C ASN A 325 10.88 -0.14 -3.34
N GLY A 326 10.03 0.34 -4.28
CA GLY A 326 9.87 -0.25 -5.60
C GLY A 326 8.96 -1.49 -5.65
N SER A 327 8.26 -1.83 -4.55
CA SER A 327 7.17 -2.80 -4.59
C SER A 327 5.92 -2.17 -5.23
N ALA A 328 5.07 -2.99 -5.85
CA ALA A 328 3.82 -2.54 -6.44
C ALA A 328 2.77 -3.64 -6.44
N ALA A 329 1.50 -3.23 -6.37
CA ALA A 329 0.39 -4.14 -6.62
C ALA A 329 -0.76 -3.39 -7.28
N TYR A 330 -1.44 -4.02 -8.24
CA TYR A 330 -2.56 -3.45 -8.95
C TYR A 330 -3.48 -4.52 -9.50
N ALA A 331 -4.69 -4.11 -9.85
CA ALA A 331 -5.60 -4.88 -10.69
C ALA A 331 -6.04 -4.04 -11.89
N ASP A 332 -6.33 -4.71 -12.99
CA ASP A 332 -6.89 -4.12 -14.20
C ASP A 332 -8.19 -4.83 -14.55
N ILE A 333 -9.28 -4.06 -14.60
CA ILE A 333 -10.65 -4.55 -14.77
C ILE A 333 -10.84 -5.10 -16.20
N ASP A 334 -10.26 -4.42 -17.19
CA ASP A 334 -10.50 -4.76 -18.60
C ASP A 334 -9.79 -6.06 -19.00
N SER A 335 -8.56 -6.27 -18.51
CA SER A 335 -7.81 -7.51 -18.78
C SER A 335 -8.04 -8.61 -17.74
N GLY A 336 -8.72 -8.33 -16.63
CA GLY A 336 -8.95 -9.32 -15.56
C GLY A 336 -7.70 -9.77 -14.82
N VAL A 337 -6.61 -8.98 -14.87
CA VAL A 337 -5.35 -9.31 -14.20
C VAL A 337 -5.25 -8.65 -12.82
N ALA A 338 -4.67 -9.37 -11.87
CA ALA A 338 -4.23 -8.87 -10.59
C ALA A 338 -2.76 -9.22 -10.38
N VAL A 339 -1.94 -8.23 -10.08
CA VAL A 339 -0.48 -8.32 -10.06
C VAL A 339 0.06 -7.80 -8.74
N ALA A 340 1.06 -8.49 -8.19
CA ALA A 340 1.87 -7.97 -7.10
C ALA A 340 3.34 -8.31 -7.31
N VAL A 341 4.19 -7.32 -7.07
CA VAL A 341 5.66 -7.41 -7.10
C VAL A 341 6.18 -6.93 -5.76
N MET A 342 6.84 -7.80 -5.03
CA MET A 342 7.47 -7.51 -3.74
C MET A 342 8.98 -7.68 -3.83
N ARG A 343 9.71 -6.81 -3.13
CA ARG A 343 11.19 -6.82 -3.14
C ARG A 343 11.74 -6.41 -1.79
N ASN A 344 12.96 -6.84 -1.49
CA ASN A 344 13.66 -6.49 -0.25
C ASN A 344 14.89 -5.61 -0.47
N ARG A 345 14.86 -4.77 -1.49
CA ARG A 345 15.84 -3.72 -1.72
C ARG A 345 15.14 -2.38 -1.91
N ILE A 346 15.57 -1.36 -1.18
CA ILE A 346 15.05 -0.01 -1.37
C ILE A 346 15.80 0.61 -2.54
N VAL A 347 15.09 0.78 -3.64
CA VAL A 347 15.59 1.41 -4.87
C VAL A 347 14.63 2.51 -5.29
N GLY A 348 15.18 3.59 -5.82
CA GLY A 348 14.38 4.74 -6.30
C GLY A 348 13.72 4.53 -7.66
N ASP A 349 13.74 3.32 -8.22
CA ASP A 349 13.21 3.05 -9.55
C ASP A 349 12.15 1.94 -9.58
N MET A 350 11.39 1.89 -10.65
CA MET A 350 10.35 0.91 -10.92
C MET A 350 10.73 -0.06 -12.06
N SER A 351 12.02 -0.23 -12.35
CA SER A 351 12.50 -1.00 -13.51
C SER A 351 12.03 -2.45 -13.50
N ALA A 352 12.09 -3.12 -12.34
CA ALA A 352 11.60 -4.49 -12.20
C ALA A 352 10.09 -4.57 -12.45
N VAL A 353 9.31 -3.66 -11.83
CA VAL A 353 7.86 -3.60 -12.04
C VAL A 353 7.52 -3.30 -13.50
N ALA A 354 8.24 -2.37 -14.14
CA ALA A 354 8.02 -2.02 -15.55
C ALA A 354 8.31 -3.18 -16.50
N ALA A 355 9.37 -3.95 -16.24
CA ALA A 355 9.69 -5.14 -17.04
C ALA A 355 8.61 -6.22 -16.90
N ILE A 356 8.18 -6.51 -15.67
CA ILE A 356 7.13 -7.48 -15.38
C ILE A 356 5.80 -7.04 -15.98
N ASP A 357 5.42 -5.77 -15.82
CA ASP A 357 4.17 -5.23 -16.34
C ASP A 357 4.08 -5.32 -17.86
N ARG A 358 5.19 -5.09 -18.56
CA ARG A 358 5.26 -5.26 -20.01
C ARG A 358 5.08 -6.72 -20.43
N ILE A 359 5.76 -7.67 -19.75
CA ILE A 359 5.58 -9.11 -20.02
C ILE A 359 4.11 -9.53 -19.85
N ILE A 360 3.46 -9.01 -18.81
CA ILE A 360 2.05 -9.30 -18.53
C ILE A 360 1.15 -8.71 -19.63
N ALA A 361 1.38 -7.45 -20.01
CA ALA A 361 0.59 -6.79 -21.05
C ALA A 361 0.73 -7.51 -22.42
N ASP A 362 1.95 -7.92 -22.79
CA ASP A 362 2.20 -8.64 -24.04
C ASP A 362 1.60 -10.06 -24.05
N SER A 363 1.36 -10.64 -22.88
CA SER A 363 0.94 -12.04 -22.73
C SER A 363 -0.56 -12.21 -22.41
N LEU A 364 -1.15 -11.25 -21.72
CA LEU A 364 -2.49 -11.34 -21.11
C LEU A 364 -3.36 -10.10 -21.38
N GLY A 365 -2.80 -9.06 -22.01
CA GLY A 365 -3.47 -7.79 -22.31
C GLY A 365 -4.32 -7.80 -23.57
#